data_091eb0d10a603e0ca506ff4e3c46e4f7
#
_entry.id   091eb0d10a603e0ca506ff4e3c46e4f7
#
_cell.length_a   1.000
_cell.length_b   1.000
_cell.length_c   1.000
_cell.angle_alpha   90.00
_cell.angle_beta   90.00
_cell.angle_gamma   90.00
#
_symmetry.space_group_name_H-M   'P 1'
#
loop_
_entity.id
_entity.type
_entity.pdbx_description
1 polymer ?
#
loop_
_entity_poly.entity_id
_entity_poly.type
_entity_poly.pdbx_seq_one_letter_code
_entity_poly.pdbx_strand_id
1 'polypeptide(L)'
;MGDEKDSSNVYKNILFLKIFQTFRMAIQPSKLIIAFLAVTSICLAGWIMDFRNTVKAVKGPQGKVMQTELDAYMMTTPNQEQAYITRTAKMGDRTGVFSTLWHFGSKKYHNSLDRLFAFDLPDVAANIRDCFKALTWAVREHWLYCIIFFLIQLVVISIAGGAICRIAALQFAQDEKPGLTEALRFSINKFTSFVTSPFIPIVIIIIIGLLISLLGLIGNIRWAGELIMAVFMLLALIAGAVIAVGSIGTVAGFNLMFPAVAYDGSDCLDAINRSFSYVFAKPWRMGFYTAIAAVYGSFCYIFVRFFAFLLLWCTHLFLQLGLNDKKLAVIWPGPTFTKLVDTPDWSSANWPETIAAVIIYLPLLAVVILVVSFIISFYFSANTIIYSLMRKKVDNTALEDVYSPFEDVDTEPTVFEQDDTEPTVFEQDDTGPTVFEQEDTEPAVFEQDVTEPTVFEQEDTEPSVFEKDVTEPIVTEPEPEQTQPKTKKKKKSKKKKKSEPETESDMSSSEEQ
;
A
#
# COMPACT_ATOMS: atom_id res chain seq x y z
N MET A 1 20.64 -30.82 -29.10
CA MET A 1 21.30 -29.61 -28.53
C MET A 1 20.79 -28.29 -29.13
N GLY A 2 19.93 -28.30 -30.14
CA GLY A 2 19.28 -27.12 -30.75
C GLY A 2 17.98 -26.70 -30.06
N ASP A 3 17.16 -27.64 -29.61
CA ASP A 3 15.82 -27.40 -29.08
C ASP A 3 15.78 -26.82 -27.64
N GLU A 4 16.80 -27.09 -26.83
CA GLU A 4 16.88 -26.54 -25.46
C GLU A 4 17.24 -25.04 -25.42
N LYS A 5 17.98 -24.55 -26.40
CA LYS A 5 18.32 -23.12 -26.54
C LYS A 5 17.14 -22.29 -27.03
N ASP A 6 16.29 -22.85 -27.88
CA ASP A 6 15.09 -22.13 -28.37
C ASP A 6 13.99 -22.06 -27.32
N SER A 7 13.76 -23.11 -26.53
CA SER A 7 12.81 -23.08 -25.44
C SER A 7 13.24 -22.07 -24.36
N SER A 8 14.52 -21.99 -24.01
CA SER A 8 15.03 -21.01 -23.03
C SER A 8 14.89 -19.56 -23.55
N ASN A 9 14.98 -19.33 -24.85
CA ASN A 9 14.76 -18.01 -25.45
C ASN A 9 13.28 -17.62 -25.51
N VAL A 10 12.36 -18.55 -25.69
CA VAL A 10 10.92 -18.30 -25.63
C VAL A 10 10.52 -17.90 -24.21
N TYR A 11 10.99 -18.60 -23.18
CA TYR A 11 10.72 -18.25 -21.77
C TYR A 11 11.34 -16.90 -21.36
N LYS A 12 12.53 -16.56 -21.85
CA LYS A 12 13.16 -15.25 -21.63
C LYS A 12 12.38 -14.09 -22.29
N ASN A 13 11.62 -14.36 -23.35
CA ASN A 13 10.78 -13.35 -24.00
C ASN A 13 9.42 -13.11 -23.33
N ILE A 14 8.98 -13.99 -22.44
CA ILE A 14 7.69 -13.86 -21.75
C ILE A 14 7.89 -13.15 -20.40
N LEU A 15 8.27 -11.86 -20.46
CA LEU A 15 8.55 -11.05 -19.28
C LEU A 15 7.37 -10.91 -18.33
N PHE A 16 6.12 -10.98 -18.83
CA PHE A 16 4.94 -10.81 -17.96
C PHE A 16 4.79 -11.91 -16.90
N LEU A 17 5.38 -13.10 -17.11
CA LEU A 17 5.38 -14.17 -16.10
C LEU A 17 6.08 -13.76 -14.80
N LYS A 18 6.99 -12.78 -14.86
CA LYS A 18 7.62 -12.24 -13.64
C LYS A 18 6.62 -11.52 -12.70
N ILE A 19 5.47 -11.08 -13.23
CA ILE A 19 4.40 -10.49 -12.41
C ILE A 19 3.86 -11.50 -11.39
N PHE A 20 3.85 -12.80 -11.70
CA PHE A 20 3.39 -13.83 -10.76
C PHE A 20 4.31 -14.01 -9.54
N GLN A 21 5.52 -13.46 -9.57
CA GLN A 21 6.39 -13.42 -8.39
C GLN A 21 5.90 -12.43 -7.33
N THR A 22 4.99 -11.51 -7.68
CA THR A 22 4.46 -10.49 -6.78
C THR A 22 3.87 -11.08 -5.50
N PHE A 23 3.16 -12.21 -5.57
CA PHE A 23 2.59 -12.84 -4.38
C PHE A 23 3.67 -13.22 -3.35
N ARG A 24 4.71 -13.92 -3.81
CA ARG A 24 5.85 -14.31 -2.95
C ARG A 24 6.55 -13.08 -2.34
N MET A 25 6.64 -12.02 -3.12
CA MET A 25 7.24 -10.77 -2.66
C MET A 25 6.33 -10.02 -1.70
N ALA A 26 5.00 -10.03 -1.92
CA ALA A 26 4.03 -9.31 -1.09
C ALA A 26 3.85 -9.91 0.31
N ILE A 27 4.01 -11.22 0.48
CA ILE A 27 3.90 -11.91 1.79
C ILE A 27 5.18 -11.81 2.63
N GLN A 28 6.21 -11.12 2.15
CA GLN A 28 7.45 -10.95 2.91
C GLN A 28 7.19 -10.18 4.23
N PRO A 29 7.67 -10.70 5.39
CA PRO A 29 7.36 -10.13 6.70
C PRO A 29 7.72 -8.64 6.82
N SER A 30 8.88 -8.21 6.31
CA SER A 30 9.31 -6.80 6.38
C SER A 30 8.30 -5.84 5.72
N LYS A 31 7.79 -6.20 4.54
CA LYS A 31 6.79 -5.39 3.81
C LYS A 31 5.44 -5.41 4.50
N LEU A 32 5.01 -6.58 5.01
CA LEU A 32 3.76 -6.72 5.75
C LEU A 32 3.79 -5.91 7.04
N ILE A 33 4.91 -5.89 7.77
CA ILE A 33 5.07 -5.09 8.99
C ILE A 33 4.99 -3.59 8.66
N ILE A 34 5.69 -3.12 7.62
CA ILE A 34 5.62 -1.71 7.18
C ILE A 34 4.18 -1.33 6.83
N ALA A 35 3.51 -2.15 6.01
CA ALA A 35 2.13 -1.91 5.62
C ALA A 35 1.16 -1.96 6.82
N PHE A 36 1.36 -2.90 7.75
CA PHE A 36 0.57 -3.02 8.98
C PHE A 36 0.69 -1.77 9.85
N LEU A 37 1.91 -1.29 10.07
CA LEU A 37 2.15 -0.06 10.82
C LEU A 37 1.54 1.16 10.12
N ALA A 38 1.63 1.23 8.79
CA ALA A 38 1.02 2.31 8.02
C ALA A 38 -0.50 2.34 8.16
N VAL A 39 -1.18 1.19 7.97
CA VAL A 39 -2.64 1.10 8.12
C VAL A 39 -3.06 1.43 9.54
N THR A 40 -2.36 0.88 10.54
CA THR A 40 -2.64 1.16 11.95
C THR A 40 -2.47 2.64 12.27
N SER A 41 -1.42 3.30 11.77
CA SER A 41 -1.18 4.74 11.96
C SER A 41 -2.27 5.59 11.32
N ILE A 42 -2.73 5.24 10.11
CA ILE A 42 -3.82 5.95 9.42
C ILE A 42 -5.14 5.80 10.19
N CYS A 43 -5.48 4.59 10.64
CA CYS A 43 -6.68 4.33 11.42
C CYS A 43 -6.66 5.07 12.77
N LEU A 44 -5.51 5.05 13.44
CA LEU A 44 -5.32 5.75 14.71
C LEU A 44 -5.44 7.28 14.54
N ALA A 45 -4.83 7.84 13.49
CA ALA A 45 -4.95 9.27 13.19
C ALA A 45 -6.41 9.67 12.91
N GLY A 46 -7.14 8.87 12.13
CA GLY A 46 -8.56 9.08 11.86
C GLY A 46 -9.40 9.06 13.15
N TRP A 47 -9.13 8.11 14.02
CA TRP A 47 -9.80 7.98 15.32
C TRP A 47 -9.52 9.16 16.26
N ILE A 48 -8.26 9.60 16.32
CA ILE A 48 -7.88 10.78 17.13
C ILE A 48 -8.58 12.04 16.60
N MET A 49 -8.63 12.21 15.28
CA MET A 49 -9.29 13.37 14.66
C MET A 49 -10.81 13.36 14.86
N ASP A 50 -11.42 12.19 15.02
CA ASP A 50 -12.85 12.03 15.28
C ASP A 50 -13.28 12.50 16.68
N PHE A 51 -12.34 12.77 17.58
CA PHE A 51 -12.65 13.29 18.92
C PHE A 51 -13.52 14.56 18.90
N ARG A 52 -13.45 15.34 17.81
CA ARG A 52 -14.28 16.55 17.64
C ARG A 52 -15.72 16.30 17.20
N ASN A 53 -16.12 15.09 16.83
CA ASN A 53 -17.49 14.70 16.45
C ASN A 53 -18.25 15.78 15.66
N THR A 54 -17.92 16.00 14.40
CA THR A 54 -18.48 17.11 13.61
C THR A 54 -19.69 16.72 12.76
N VAL A 55 -19.88 15.42 12.47
CA VAL A 55 -20.96 14.91 11.62
C VAL A 55 -22.24 14.74 12.41
N LYS A 56 -23.36 15.24 11.90
CA LYS A 56 -24.68 15.05 12.50
C LYS A 56 -25.14 13.60 12.30
N ALA A 57 -25.60 12.96 13.36
CA ALA A 57 -26.07 11.60 13.36
C ALA A 57 -27.35 11.43 14.19
N VAL A 58 -28.18 10.47 13.81
CA VAL A 58 -29.33 10.02 14.59
C VAL A 58 -28.95 8.72 15.27
N LYS A 59 -28.88 8.71 16.60
CA LYS A 59 -28.66 7.50 17.38
C LYS A 59 -29.99 6.91 17.83
N GLY A 60 -30.11 5.59 17.75
CA GLY A 60 -31.26 4.85 18.28
C GLY A 60 -31.21 4.75 19.81
N PRO A 61 -32.27 4.15 20.43
CA PRO A 61 -32.39 4.02 21.89
C PRO A 61 -31.21 3.31 22.56
N GLN A 62 -30.45 2.52 21.83
CA GLN A 62 -29.28 1.76 22.29
C GLN A 62 -27.93 2.45 21.99
N GLY A 63 -27.94 3.75 21.63
CA GLY A 63 -26.72 4.48 21.29
C GLY A 63 -26.13 4.12 19.90
N LYS A 64 -26.73 3.18 19.19
CA LYS A 64 -26.28 2.75 17.86
C LYS A 64 -26.62 3.80 16.81
N VAL A 65 -25.65 4.23 16.01
CA VAL A 65 -25.89 5.19 14.91
C VAL A 65 -26.83 4.56 13.88
N MET A 66 -28.00 5.16 13.67
CA MET A 66 -29.00 4.67 12.73
C MET A 66 -28.89 5.34 11.36
N GLN A 67 -28.65 6.65 11.34
CA GLN A 67 -28.51 7.45 10.13
C GLN A 67 -27.50 8.57 10.34
N THR A 68 -26.71 8.87 9.34
CA THR A 68 -25.71 9.94 9.35
C THR A 68 -26.05 11.01 8.30
N GLU A 69 -25.40 12.15 8.40
CA GLU A 69 -25.47 13.21 7.39
C GLU A 69 -25.06 12.71 6.00
N LEU A 70 -24.09 11.77 5.93
CA LEU A 70 -23.71 11.11 4.69
C LEU A 70 -24.87 10.28 4.11
N ASP A 71 -25.61 9.54 4.95
CA ASP A 71 -26.76 8.78 4.48
C ASP A 71 -27.83 9.72 3.89
N ALA A 72 -28.04 10.89 4.51
CA ALA A 72 -28.96 11.91 3.99
C ALA A 72 -28.49 12.47 2.64
N TYR A 73 -27.18 12.76 2.50
CA TYR A 73 -26.59 13.21 1.23
C TYR A 73 -26.75 12.19 0.11
N MET A 74 -26.78 10.90 0.44
CA MET A 74 -27.02 9.81 -0.53
C MET A 74 -28.49 9.61 -0.89
N MET A 75 -29.43 10.20 -0.15
CA MET A 75 -30.86 10.06 -0.42
C MET A 75 -31.27 10.85 -1.66
N THR A 76 -32.05 10.22 -2.51
CA THR A 76 -32.50 10.82 -3.77
C THR A 76 -33.95 11.37 -3.65
N THR A 77 -34.66 11.00 -2.56
CA THR A 77 -36.07 11.37 -2.38
C THR A 77 -36.28 12.46 -1.32
N PRO A 78 -36.97 13.57 -1.65
CA PRO A 78 -37.17 14.69 -0.72
C PRO A 78 -37.88 14.31 0.59
N ASN A 79 -38.77 13.31 0.54
CA ASN A 79 -39.49 12.83 1.72
C ASN A 79 -38.56 12.17 2.77
N GLN A 80 -37.53 11.46 2.32
CA GLN A 80 -36.54 10.83 3.21
C GLN A 80 -35.62 11.87 3.85
N GLU A 81 -35.25 12.89 3.08
CA GLU A 81 -34.45 14.01 3.58
C GLU A 81 -35.21 14.80 4.67
N GLN A 82 -36.50 15.13 4.46
CA GLN A 82 -37.34 15.77 5.46
C GLN A 82 -37.50 14.91 6.73
N ALA A 83 -37.67 13.60 6.58
CA ALA A 83 -37.75 12.68 7.70
C ALA A 83 -36.43 12.64 8.49
N TYR A 84 -35.29 12.71 7.83
CA TYR A 84 -33.98 12.81 8.47
C TYR A 84 -33.83 14.13 9.24
N ILE A 85 -34.16 15.27 8.63
CA ILE A 85 -34.10 16.59 9.27
C ILE A 85 -34.95 16.61 10.52
N THR A 86 -36.18 16.08 10.46
CA THR A 86 -37.10 16.03 11.59
C THR A 86 -36.58 15.13 12.74
N ARG A 87 -35.98 13.98 12.40
CA ARG A 87 -35.39 13.07 13.39
C ARG A 87 -34.13 13.67 14.02
N THR A 88 -33.28 14.30 13.23
CA THR A 88 -32.06 14.95 13.72
C THR A 88 -32.37 16.11 14.64
N ALA A 89 -33.44 16.86 14.37
CA ALA A 89 -33.90 17.94 15.28
C ALA A 89 -34.36 17.42 16.64
N LYS A 90 -34.92 16.20 16.71
CA LYS A 90 -35.45 15.59 17.96
C LYS A 90 -34.42 14.73 18.69
N MET A 91 -33.55 14.01 17.99
CA MET A 91 -32.63 13.00 18.54
C MET A 91 -31.20 13.18 18.01
N GLY A 92 -30.85 14.42 17.62
CA GLY A 92 -29.55 14.70 16.98
C GLY A 92 -28.39 14.47 17.95
N ASP A 93 -27.47 13.64 17.56
CA ASP A 93 -26.17 13.43 18.19
C ASP A 93 -25.08 13.68 17.13
N ARG A 94 -23.84 13.57 17.50
CA ARG A 94 -22.70 13.79 16.60
C ARG A 94 -21.78 12.58 16.58
N THR A 95 -21.17 12.36 15.43
CA THR A 95 -20.17 11.31 15.20
C THR A 95 -18.95 11.89 14.46
N GLY A 96 -17.89 11.11 14.35
CA GLY A 96 -16.69 11.52 13.63
C GLY A 96 -16.81 11.32 12.12
N VAL A 97 -16.01 12.06 11.36
CA VAL A 97 -15.95 11.95 9.89
C VAL A 97 -15.33 10.61 9.47
N PHE A 98 -14.21 10.22 10.11
CA PHE A 98 -13.55 8.94 9.83
C PHE A 98 -14.46 7.76 10.12
N SER A 99 -15.08 7.75 11.30
CA SER A 99 -16.01 6.69 11.71
C SER A 99 -17.19 6.58 10.73
N THR A 100 -17.74 7.70 10.27
CA THR A 100 -18.83 7.73 9.29
C THR A 100 -18.39 7.14 7.95
N LEU A 101 -17.26 7.59 7.42
CA LEU A 101 -16.70 7.08 6.16
C LEU A 101 -16.29 5.61 6.28
N TRP A 102 -15.74 5.21 7.42
CA TRP A 102 -15.36 3.82 7.69
C TRP A 102 -16.58 2.89 7.68
N HIS A 103 -17.63 3.25 8.41
CA HIS A 103 -18.87 2.45 8.44
C HIS A 103 -19.54 2.38 7.08
N PHE A 104 -19.63 3.51 6.39
CA PHE A 104 -20.21 3.56 5.04
C PHE A 104 -19.37 2.74 4.04
N GLY A 105 -18.07 2.99 4.00
CA GLY A 105 -17.13 2.29 3.11
C GLY A 105 -17.08 0.78 3.38
N SER A 106 -17.02 0.38 4.66
CA SER A 106 -17.05 -1.02 5.06
C SER A 106 -18.35 -1.71 4.61
N LYS A 107 -19.51 -1.06 4.81
CA LYS A 107 -20.80 -1.58 4.35
C LYS A 107 -20.83 -1.74 2.83
N LYS A 108 -20.38 -0.72 2.08
CA LYS A 108 -20.34 -0.77 0.61
C LYS A 108 -19.36 -1.82 0.10
N TYR A 109 -18.22 -1.98 0.78
CA TYR A 109 -17.23 -3.00 0.47
C TYR A 109 -17.79 -4.43 0.66
N HIS A 110 -18.45 -4.72 1.79
CA HIS A 110 -19.09 -6.02 2.02
C HIS A 110 -20.18 -6.31 0.98
N ASN A 111 -21.02 -5.31 0.70
CA ASN A 111 -22.03 -5.44 -0.35
C ASN A 111 -21.39 -5.71 -1.73
N SER A 112 -20.26 -5.05 -2.04
CA SER A 112 -19.55 -5.28 -3.30
C SER A 112 -18.99 -6.69 -3.40
N LEU A 113 -18.51 -7.27 -2.30
CA LEU A 113 -18.05 -8.66 -2.28
C LEU A 113 -19.23 -9.64 -2.50
N ASP A 114 -20.34 -9.44 -1.81
CA ASP A 114 -21.53 -10.27 -1.95
C ASP A 114 -22.04 -10.22 -3.41
N ARG A 115 -22.08 -9.04 -4.03
CA ARG A 115 -22.50 -8.85 -5.43
C ARG A 115 -21.48 -9.40 -6.43
N LEU A 116 -20.18 -9.31 -6.12
CA LEU A 116 -19.14 -9.90 -6.95
C LEU A 116 -19.28 -11.43 -7.02
N PHE A 117 -19.55 -12.10 -5.90
CA PHE A 117 -19.81 -13.54 -5.89
C PHE A 117 -21.15 -13.93 -6.52
N ALA A 118 -22.11 -13.00 -6.58
CA ALA A 118 -23.36 -13.15 -7.33
C ALA A 118 -23.20 -12.81 -8.81
N PHE A 119 -22.01 -12.45 -9.27
CA PHE A 119 -21.71 -11.97 -10.64
C PHE A 119 -22.52 -10.74 -11.07
N ASP A 120 -22.94 -9.92 -10.12
CA ASP A 120 -23.68 -8.68 -10.35
C ASP A 120 -22.71 -7.48 -10.43
N LEU A 121 -22.03 -7.36 -11.56
CA LEU A 121 -21.04 -6.31 -11.80
C LEU A 121 -21.62 -4.88 -11.82
N PRO A 122 -22.84 -4.63 -12.33
CA PRO A 122 -23.48 -3.31 -12.24
C PRO A 122 -23.62 -2.80 -10.80
N ASP A 123 -24.03 -3.64 -9.86
CA ASP A 123 -24.16 -3.27 -8.45
C ASP A 123 -22.80 -3.04 -7.78
N VAL A 124 -21.75 -3.79 -8.17
CA VAL A 124 -20.38 -3.53 -7.73
C VAL A 124 -19.94 -2.14 -8.18
N ALA A 125 -20.15 -1.79 -9.45
CA ALA A 125 -19.83 -0.47 -9.98
C ALA A 125 -20.64 0.65 -9.30
N ALA A 126 -21.91 0.40 -8.96
CA ALA A 126 -22.75 1.33 -8.22
C ALA A 126 -22.20 1.58 -6.80
N ASN A 127 -21.78 0.54 -6.08
CA ASN A 127 -21.18 0.67 -4.75
C ASN A 127 -19.86 1.45 -4.79
N ILE A 128 -19.02 1.23 -5.80
CA ILE A 128 -17.78 1.99 -6.02
C ILE A 128 -18.10 3.47 -6.26
N ARG A 129 -19.07 3.77 -7.15
CA ARG A 129 -19.51 5.14 -7.41
C ARG A 129 -20.01 5.83 -6.14
N ASP A 130 -20.74 5.11 -5.29
CA ASP A 130 -21.24 5.66 -4.02
C ASP A 130 -20.10 5.95 -3.03
N CYS A 131 -19.02 5.17 -3.03
CA CYS A 131 -17.81 5.50 -2.25
C CYS A 131 -17.16 6.81 -2.75
N PHE A 132 -17.11 7.05 -4.06
CA PHE A 132 -16.63 8.34 -4.59
C PHE A 132 -17.54 9.51 -4.20
N LYS A 133 -18.86 9.31 -4.20
CA LYS A 133 -19.81 10.34 -3.70
C LYS A 133 -19.59 10.63 -2.22
N ALA A 134 -19.30 9.60 -1.41
CA ALA A 134 -19.00 9.80 0.01
C ALA A 134 -17.73 10.64 0.22
N LEU A 135 -16.69 10.43 -0.60
CA LEU A 135 -15.49 11.26 -0.59
C LEU A 135 -15.79 12.71 -1.00
N THR A 136 -16.60 12.92 -2.05
CA THR A 136 -17.00 14.27 -2.46
C THR A 136 -17.80 14.99 -1.37
N TRP A 137 -18.69 14.28 -0.66
CA TRP A 137 -19.38 14.81 0.51
C TRP A 137 -18.39 15.23 1.59
N ALA A 138 -17.43 14.38 1.94
CA ALA A 138 -16.46 14.68 2.98
C ALA A 138 -15.63 15.93 2.64
N VAL A 139 -15.16 16.05 1.40
CA VAL A 139 -14.38 17.22 0.94
C VAL A 139 -15.25 18.50 0.95
N ARG A 140 -16.53 18.40 0.58
CA ARG A 140 -17.43 19.55 0.51
C ARG A 140 -17.83 20.07 1.89
N GLU A 141 -18.26 19.18 2.76
CA GLU A 141 -18.83 19.54 4.07
C GLU A 141 -17.76 19.62 5.18
N HIS A 142 -16.65 18.84 5.04
CA HIS A 142 -15.60 18.73 6.05
C HIS A 142 -14.19 18.96 5.47
N TRP A 143 -14.03 19.98 4.61
CA TRP A 143 -12.80 20.23 3.86
C TRP A 143 -11.54 20.37 4.74
N LEU A 144 -11.65 21.07 5.89
CA LEU A 144 -10.52 21.26 6.82
C LEU A 144 -10.07 19.93 7.43
N TYR A 145 -11.02 19.07 7.81
CA TYR A 145 -10.74 17.72 8.29
C TYR A 145 -10.02 16.93 7.19
N CYS A 146 -10.57 16.97 5.97
CA CYS A 146 -10.00 16.23 4.83
C CYS A 146 -8.57 16.68 4.50
N ILE A 147 -8.26 17.97 4.55
CA ILE A 147 -6.90 18.47 4.30
C ILE A 147 -5.93 17.93 5.35
N ILE A 148 -6.25 18.05 6.66
CA ILE A 148 -5.36 17.60 7.72
C ILE A 148 -5.16 16.08 7.64
N PHE A 149 -6.24 15.32 7.48
CA PHE A 149 -6.18 13.86 7.36
C PHE A 149 -5.39 13.42 6.12
N PHE A 150 -5.59 14.10 5.01
CA PHE A 150 -4.85 13.85 3.77
C PHE A 150 -3.34 14.11 3.93
N LEU A 151 -2.94 15.18 4.63
CA LEU A 151 -1.53 15.44 4.90
C LEU A 151 -0.89 14.35 5.76
N ILE A 152 -1.59 13.89 6.81
CA ILE A 152 -1.11 12.77 7.63
C ILE A 152 -0.98 11.49 6.78
N GLN A 153 -2.02 11.19 6.00
CA GLN A 153 -2.05 10.02 5.12
C GLN A 153 -0.93 10.07 4.07
N LEU A 154 -0.66 11.24 3.52
CA LEU A 154 0.41 11.48 2.56
C LEU A 154 1.79 11.14 3.15
N VAL A 155 2.08 11.62 4.36
CA VAL A 155 3.34 11.32 5.05
C VAL A 155 3.49 9.82 5.27
N VAL A 156 2.46 9.17 5.81
CA VAL A 156 2.50 7.74 6.11
C VAL A 156 2.67 6.90 4.84
N ILE A 157 1.90 7.20 3.77
CA ILE A 157 1.97 6.46 2.51
C ILE A 157 3.31 6.69 1.81
N SER A 158 3.86 7.91 1.83
CA SER A 158 5.15 8.21 1.21
C SER A 158 6.28 7.41 1.86
N ILE A 159 6.31 7.35 3.19
CA ILE A 159 7.34 6.58 3.92
C ILE A 159 7.13 5.08 3.71
N ALA A 160 5.92 4.57 3.95
CA ALA A 160 5.65 3.15 3.86
C ALA A 160 5.72 2.63 2.41
N GLY A 161 5.12 3.35 1.46
CA GLY A 161 5.13 2.99 0.04
C GLY A 161 6.53 3.02 -0.54
N GLY A 162 7.31 4.07 -0.23
CA GLY A 162 8.72 4.17 -0.64
C GLY A 162 9.57 3.03 -0.10
N ALA A 163 9.44 2.69 1.19
CA ALA A 163 10.15 1.58 1.81
C ALA A 163 9.76 0.22 1.20
N ILE A 164 8.45 -0.02 0.96
CA ILE A 164 7.97 -1.26 0.33
C ILE A 164 8.49 -1.36 -1.11
N CYS A 165 8.46 -0.25 -1.89
CA CYS A 165 9.00 -0.22 -3.25
C CYS A 165 10.51 -0.49 -3.25
N ARG A 166 11.28 0.07 -2.29
CA ARG A 166 12.72 -0.18 -2.17
C ARG A 166 13.04 -1.64 -1.90
N ILE A 167 12.37 -2.26 -0.91
CA ILE A 167 12.51 -3.70 -0.65
C ILE A 167 12.13 -4.52 -1.89
N ALA A 168 11.06 -4.12 -2.60
CA ALA A 168 10.61 -4.81 -3.79
C ALA A 168 11.61 -4.68 -4.95
N ALA A 169 12.23 -3.51 -5.12
CA ALA A 169 13.23 -3.25 -6.15
C ALA A 169 14.47 -4.14 -5.97
N LEU A 170 15.08 -4.12 -4.79
CA LEU A 170 16.26 -4.93 -4.46
C LEU A 170 15.96 -6.44 -4.51
N GLN A 171 14.81 -6.85 -3.98
CA GLN A 171 14.40 -8.26 -4.04
C GLN A 171 14.16 -8.76 -5.47
N PHE A 172 13.59 -7.91 -6.33
CA PHE A 172 13.30 -8.31 -7.71
C PHE A 172 14.55 -8.31 -8.59
N ALA A 173 15.46 -7.35 -8.37
CA ALA A 173 16.65 -7.16 -9.19
C ALA A 173 17.80 -8.09 -8.78
N GLN A 174 18.09 -8.17 -7.48
CA GLN A 174 19.29 -8.80 -6.93
C GLN A 174 18.96 -9.98 -5.99
N ASP A 175 17.67 -10.30 -5.80
CA ASP A 175 17.14 -11.27 -4.81
C ASP A 175 17.58 -10.94 -3.37
N GLU A 176 18.02 -9.71 -3.13
CA GLU A 176 18.37 -9.20 -1.81
C GLU A 176 17.15 -8.84 -1.00
N LYS A 177 17.23 -9.07 0.30
CA LYS A 177 16.17 -8.76 1.26
C LYS A 177 16.68 -7.75 2.28
N PRO A 178 16.68 -6.46 1.92
CA PRO A 178 17.15 -5.42 2.83
C PRO A 178 16.36 -5.43 4.13
N GLY A 179 17.03 -5.01 5.21
CA GLY A 179 16.40 -4.88 6.51
C GLY A 179 15.30 -3.82 6.53
N LEU A 180 14.36 -3.95 7.48
CA LEU A 180 13.26 -3.00 7.65
C LEU A 180 13.78 -1.58 7.90
N THR A 181 14.80 -1.43 8.73
CA THR A 181 15.42 -0.15 9.08
C THR A 181 16.10 0.53 7.90
N GLU A 182 16.78 -0.23 7.07
CA GLU A 182 17.46 0.25 5.87
C GLU A 182 16.47 0.81 4.85
N ALA A 183 15.41 0.05 4.56
CA ALA A 183 14.35 0.47 3.65
C ALA A 183 13.62 1.73 4.14
N LEU A 184 13.34 1.82 5.44
CA LEU A 184 12.72 3.01 6.04
C LEU A 184 13.66 4.22 5.98
N ARG A 185 14.95 4.02 6.27
CA ARG A 185 15.96 5.09 6.18
C ARG A 185 16.07 5.62 4.75
N PHE A 186 16.10 4.75 3.75
CA PHE A 186 16.06 5.15 2.34
C PHE A 186 14.82 5.98 2.03
N SER A 187 13.64 5.52 2.46
CA SER A 187 12.38 6.21 2.19
C SER A 187 12.30 7.58 2.88
N ILE A 188 12.85 7.71 4.09
CA ILE A 188 12.92 8.99 4.80
C ILE A 188 13.89 9.94 4.09
N ASN A 189 15.05 9.46 3.64
CA ASN A 189 16.03 10.28 2.93
C ASN A 189 15.49 10.81 1.58
N LYS A 190 14.66 10.00 0.88
CA LYS A 190 14.01 10.38 -0.39
C LYS A 190 12.54 10.84 -0.19
N PHE A 191 12.14 11.19 1.04
CA PHE A 191 10.76 11.55 1.38
C PHE A 191 10.18 12.64 0.48
N THR A 192 10.95 13.70 0.24
CA THR A 192 10.53 14.81 -0.64
C THR A 192 10.23 14.33 -2.05
N SER A 193 11.05 13.46 -2.63
CA SER A 193 10.82 12.90 -3.97
C SER A 193 9.56 12.03 -4.01
N PHE A 194 9.30 11.22 -2.98
CA PHE A 194 8.07 10.42 -2.89
C PHE A 194 6.81 11.25 -2.74
N VAL A 195 6.86 12.35 -1.97
CA VAL A 195 5.74 13.27 -1.80
C VAL A 195 5.49 14.07 -3.08
N THR A 196 6.55 14.65 -3.65
CA THR A 196 6.39 15.64 -4.72
C THR A 196 6.11 15.00 -6.09
N SER A 197 6.63 13.80 -6.36
CA SER A 197 6.47 13.16 -7.68
C SER A 197 5.01 12.99 -8.12
N PRO A 198 4.06 12.55 -7.30
CA PRO A 198 2.65 12.46 -7.71
C PRO A 198 1.94 13.82 -7.78
N PHE A 199 2.44 14.86 -7.05
CA PHE A 199 1.77 16.16 -6.97
C PHE A 199 2.19 17.15 -8.03
N ILE A 200 3.45 17.18 -8.43
CA ILE A 200 3.96 18.14 -9.41
C ILE A 200 3.14 18.14 -10.71
N PRO A 201 2.82 16.98 -11.34
CA PRO A 201 2.00 16.97 -12.54
C PRO A 201 0.61 17.56 -12.31
N ILE A 202 -0.01 17.28 -11.16
CA ILE A 202 -1.33 17.80 -10.80
C ILE A 202 -1.26 19.33 -10.64
N VAL A 203 -0.24 19.84 -9.94
CA VAL A 203 -0.02 21.28 -9.77
C VAL A 203 0.18 21.99 -11.10
N ILE A 204 0.97 21.41 -12.01
CA ILE A 204 1.19 21.96 -13.36
C ILE A 204 -0.14 22.04 -14.13
N ILE A 205 -0.95 20.97 -14.10
CA ILE A 205 -2.28 20.94 -14.73
C ILE A 205 -3.18 22.05 -14.16
N ILE A 206 -3.19 22.23 -12.84
CA ILE A 206 -3.98 23.27 -12.17
C ILE A 206 -3.49 24.67 -12.59
N ILE A 207 -2.19 24.93 -12.62
CA ILE A 207 -1.62 26.22 -13.01
C ILE A 207 -2.02 26.56 -14.45
N ILE A 208 -1.87 25.64 -15.39
CA ILE A 208 -2.26 25.86 -16.79
C ILE A 208 -3.78 26.07 -16.88
N GLY A 209 -4.58 25.31 -16.13
CA GLY A 209 -6.03 25.49 -16.07
C GLY A 209 -6.45 26.86 -15.52
N LEU A 210 -5.74 27.37 -14.50
CA LEU A 210 -5.95 28.72 -13.97
C LEU A 210 -5.62 29.80 -14.99
N LEU A 211 -4.56 29.63 -15.79
CA LEU A 211 -4.23 30.58 -16.88
C LEU A 211 -5.34 30.64 -17.93
N ILE A 212 -5.90 29.49 -18.31
CA ILE A 212 -7.05 29.46 -19.25
C ILE A 212 -8.28 30.11 -18.59
N SER A 213 -8.53 29.87 -17.32
CA SER A 213 -9.63 30.48 -16.57
C SER A 213 -9.46 32.00 -16.47
N LEU A 214 -8.24 32.51 -16.28
CA LEU A 214 -7.93 33.93 -16.27
C LEU A 214 -8.22 34.58 -17.63
N LEU A 215 -7.89 33.89 -18.72
CA LEU A 215 -8.26 34.36 -20.07
C LEU A 215 -9.79 34.46 -20.23
N GLY A 216 -10.53 33.47 -19.68
CA GLY A 216 -12.00 33.51 -19.64
C GLY A 216 -12.55 34.70 -18.82
N LEU A 217 -11.91 35.03 -17.69
CA LEU A 217 -12.27 36.20 -16.88
C LEU A 217 -12.05 37.51 -17.65
N ILE A 218 -10.94 37.62 -18.38
CA ILE A 218 -10.67 38.78 -19.26
C ILE A 218 -11.75 38.91 -20.34
N GLY A 219 -12.23 37.77 -20.87
CA GLY A 219 -13.30 37.73 -21.88
C GLY A 219 -14.63 38.36 -21.42
N ASN A 220 -14.87 38.48 -20.10
CA ASN A 220 -16.06 39.18 -19.58
C ASN A 220 -16.01 40.71 -19.71
N ILE A 221 -14.87 41.28 -20.06
CA ILE A 221 -14.73 42.73 -20.27
C ILE A 221 -15.38 43.08 -21.60
N ARG A 222 -16.40 43.94 -21.55
CA ARG A 222 -17.20 44.30 -22.69
C ARG A 222 -16.34 44.94 -23.81
N TRP A 223 -16.49 44.44 -25.04
CA TRP A 223 -15.80 44.88 -26.28
C TRP A 223 -14.33 44.45 -26.38
N ALA A 224 -13.49 44.83 -25.43
CA ALA A 224 -12.06 44.54 -25.50
C ALA A 224 -11.75 43.09 -25.09
N GLY A 225 -12.45 42.56 -24.09
CA GLY A 225 -12.21 41.20 -23.56
C GLY A 225 -12.54 40.12 -24.58
N GLU A 226 -13.63 40.27 -25.29
CA GLU A 226 -14.04 39.34 -26.35
C GLU A 226 -12.98 39.24 -27.46
N LEU A 227 -12.40 40.37 -27.84
CA LEU A 227 -11.37 40.43 -28.87
C LEU A 227 -10.05 39.82 -28.40
N ILE A 228 -9.64 40.12 -27.15
CA ILE A 228 -8.45 39.54 -26.51
C ILE A 228 -8.61 38.02 -26.41
N MET A 229 -9.76 37.55 -25.92
CA MET A 229 -10.03 36.10 -25.81
C MET A 229 -9.96 35.40 -27.17
N ALA A 230 -10.50 36.02 -28.23
CA ALA A 230 -10.46 35.48 -29.58
C ALA A 230 -9.02 35.34 -30.11
N VAL A 231 -8.17 36.35 -29.88
CA VAL A 231 -6.75 36.33 -30.29
C VAL A 231 -5.98 35.23 -29.57
N PHE A 232 -6.21 35.05 -28.25
CA PHE A 232 -5.50 34.05 -27.44
C PHE A 232 -6.17 32.68 -27.46
N MET A 233 -7.27 32.48 -28.19
CA MET A 233 -7.99 31.21 -28.24
C MET A 233 -7.14 30.04 -28.74
N LEU A 234 -6.28 30.28 -29.72
CA LEU A 234 -5.37 29.25 -30.22
C LEU A 234 -4.39 28.79 -29.13
N LEU A 235 -3.85 29.72 -28.34
CA LEU A 235 -2.96 29.42 -27.22
C LEU A 235 -3.70 28.66 -26.14
N ALA A 236 -4.96 29.03 -25.85
CA ALA A 236 -5.80 28.29 -24.87
C ALA A 236 -6.09 26.86 -25.34
N LEU A 237 -6.29 26.63 -26.64
CA LEU A 237 -6.46 25.26 -27.18
C LEU A 237 -5.19 24.42 -27.05
N ILE A 238 -4.01 25.00 -27.32
CA ILE A 238 -2.72 24.32 -27.13
C ILE A 238 -2.55 23.98 -25.64
N ALA A 239 -2.80 24.92 -24.73
CA ALA A 239 -2.74 24.69 -23.29
C ALA A 239 -3.73 23.61 -22.83
N GLY A 240 -4.95 23.59 -23.39
CA GLY A 240 -5.93 22.53 -23.17
C GLY A 240 -5.44 21.15 -23.64
N ALA A 241 -4.76 21.07 -24.79
CA ALA A 241 -4.15 19.85 -25.28
C ALA A 241 -3.02 19.36 -24.34
N VAL A 242 -2.19 20.27 -23.83
CA VAL A 242 -1.15 19.94 -22.82
C VAL A 242 -1.78 19.40 -21.54
N ILE A 243 -2.86 20.01 -21.05
CA ILE A 243 -3.63 19.50 -19.90
C ILE A 243 -4.14 18.10 -20.18
N ALA A 244 -4.73 17.85 -21.35
CA ALA A 244 -5.28 16.54 -21.71
C ALA A 244 -4.19 15.44 -21.72
N VAL A 245 -3.08 15.68 -22.40
CA VAL A 245 -1.93 14.77 -22.46
C VAL A 245 -1.31 14.58 -21.07
N GLY A 246 -1.08 15.67 -20.34
CA GLY A 246 -0.55 15.65 -18.97
C GLY A 246 -1.46 14.87 -18.02
N SER A 247 -2.78 15.01 -18.13
CA SER A 247 -3.75 14.26 -17.30
C SER A 247 -3.71 12.77 -17.58
N ILE A 248 -3.64 12.36 -18.86
CA ILE A 248 -3.48 10.95 -19.25
C ILE A 248 -2.16 10.38 -18.68
N GLY A 249 -1.05 11.13 -18.85
CA GLY A 249 0.26 10.75 -18.33
C GLY A 249 0.25 10.61 -16.79
N THR A 250 -0.38 11.56 -16.10
CA THR A 250 -0.48 11.56 -14.64
C THR A 250 -1.28 10.35 -14.15
N VAL A 251 -2.47 10.12 -14.68
CA VAL A 251 -3.34 9.00 -14.24
C VAL A 251 -2.71 7.65 -14.54
N ALA A 252 -2.15 7.45 -15.72
CA ALA A 252 -1.52 6.18 -16.10
C ALA A 252 -0.15 5.99 -15.46
N GLY A 253 0.64 7.07 -15.29
CA GLY A 253 2.00 7.03 -14.74
C GLY A 253 2.07 7.09 -13.21
N PHE A 254 0.98 7.45 -12.52
CA PHE A 254 0.94 7.59 -11.05
C PHE A 254 1.51 6.36 -10.32
N ASN A 255 1.14 5.17 -10.79
CA ASN A 255 1.56 3.90 -10.20
C ASN A 255 3.06 3.61 -10.37
N LEU A 256 3.74 4.27 -11.32
CA LEU A 256 5.15 4.07 -11.61
C LEU A 256 6.08 5.05 -10.88
N MET A 257 5.56 6.17 -10.37
CA MET A 257 6.37 7.24 -9.77
C MET A 257 7.10 6.78 -8.50
N PHE A 258 6.41 6.06 -7.59
CA PHE A 258 7.04 5.50 -6.40
C PHE A 258 8.12 4.45 -6.75
N PRO A 259 7.83 3.46 -7.61
CA PRO A 259 8.84 2.54 -8.10
C PRO A 259 10.04 3.23 -8.78
N ALA A 260 9.82 4.30 -9.56
CA ALA A 260 10.90 5.05 -10.21
C ALA A 260 11.89 5.62 -9.19
N VAL A 261 11.39 6.33 -8.18
CA VAL A 261 12.23 6.85 -7.09
C VAL A 261 12.96 5.72 -6.34
N ALA A 262 12.24 4.60 -6.07
CA ALA A 262 12.80 3.49 -5.29
C ALA A 262 13.83 2.67 -6.04
N TYR A 263 13.66 2.50 -7.36
CA TYR A 263 14.49 1.66 -8.21
C TYR A 263 15.74 2.40 -8.68
N ASP A 264 15.58 3.64 -9.16
CA ASP A 264 16.65 4.43 -9.76
C ASP A 264 17.27 5.45 -8.79
N GLY A 265 16.76 5.58 -7.55
CA GLY A 265 17.20 6.61 -6.61
C GLY A 265 16.97 8.04 -7.11
N SER A 266 16.12 8.20 -8.15
CA SER A 266 15.92 9.45 -8.88
C SER A 266 15.22 10.53 -8.04
N ASP A 267 15.32 11.78 -8.51
CA ASP A 267 14.55 12.89 -7.98
C ASP A 267 13.11 12.90 -8.53
N CYS A 268 12.28 13.78 -7.98
CA CYS A 268 10.86 13.83 -8.35
C CYS A 268 10.62 14.10 -9.85
N LEU A 269 11.40 14.99 -10.47
CA LEU A 269 11.23 15.34 -11.88
C LEU A 269 11.65 14.22 -12.82
N ASP A 270 12.75 13.53 -12.51
CA ASP A 270 13.19 12.37 -13.27
C ASP A 270 12.21 11.21 -13.13
N ALA A 271 11.68 10.94 -11.94
CA ALA A 271 10.66 9.93 -11.73
C ALA A 271 9.37 10.20 -12.52
N ILE A 272 8.94 11.47 -12.64
CA ILE A 272 7.80 11.88 -13.46
C ILE A 272 8.11 11.65 -14.94
N ASN A 273 9.26 12.14 -15.40
CA ASN A 273 9.65 12.04 -16.80
C ASN A 273 9.74 10.58 -17.26
N ARG A 274 10.39 9.70 -16.48
CA ARG A 274 10.48 8.26 -16.77
C ARG A 274 9.11 7.61 -16.77
N SER A 275 8.26 7.91 -15.77
CA SER A 275 6.90 7.36 -15.70
C SER A 275 6.07 7.74 -16.91
N PHE A 276 6.12 9.00 -17.35
CA PHE A 276 5.42 9.49 -18.55
C PHE A 276 5.99 8.86 -19.82
N SER A 277 7.32 8.84 -19.95
CA SER A 277 7.99 8.21 -21.09
C SER A 277 7.55 6.75 -21.26
N TYR A 278 7.48 5.97 -20.18
CA TYR A 278 7.08 4.55 -20.26
C TYR A 278 5.59 4.39 -20.64
N VAL A 279 4.72 5.25 -20.12
CA VAL A 279 3.29 5.25 -20.48
C VAL A 279 3.11 5.55 -21.96
N PHE A 280 3.74 6.62 -22.48
CA PHE A 280 3.54 7.03 -23.86
C PHE A 280 4.32 6.20 -24.87
N ALA A 281 5.51 5.68 -24.50
CA ALA A 281 6.29 4.84 -25.40
C ALA A 281 5.60 3.49 -25.69
N LYS A 282 4.98 2.86 -24.69
CA LYS A 282 4.36 1.52 -24.86
C LYS A 282 3.04 1.39 -24.05
N PRO A 283 2.00 2.17 -24.37
CA PRO A 283 0.76 2.24 -23.58
C PRO A 283 0.03 0.89 -23.46
N TRP A 284 -0.04 0.12 -24.55
CA TRP A 284 -0.68 -1.19 -24.55
C TRP A 284 0.01 -2.21 -23.66
N ARG A 285 1.33 -2.16 -23.57
CA ARG A 285 2.09 -3.06 -22.67
C ARG A 285 1.91 -2.67 -21.23
N MET A 286 1.93 -1.38 -20.94
CA MET A 286 1.65 -0.85 -19.61
C MET A 286 0.25 -1.28 -19.15
N GLY A 287 -0.78 -1.05 -19.97
CA GLY A 287 -2.14 -1.48 -19.69
C GLY A 287 -2.27 -2.99 -19.49
N PHE A 288 -1.62 -3.78 -20.33
CA PHE A 288 -1.61 -5.24 -20.24
C PHE A 288 -0.96 -5.75 -18.94
N TYR A 289 0.20 -5.22 -18.56
CA TYR A 289 0.87 -5.61 -17.31
C TYR A 289 0.04 -5.21 -16.08
N THR A 290 -0.55 -4.02 -16.09
CA THR A 290 -1.43 -3.55 -15.02
C THR A 290 -2.68 -4.41 -14.91
N ALA A 291 -3.30 -4.79 -16.04
CA ALA A 291 -4.47 -5.68 -16.06
C ALA A 291 -4.15 -7.07 -15.50
N ILE A 292 -3.03 -7.68 -15.92
CA ILE A 292 -2.58 -8.97 -15.38
C ILE A 292 -2.33 -8.87 -13.87
N ALA A 293 -1.62 -7.82 -13.42
CA ALA A 293 -1.35 -7.61 -12.01
C ALA A 293 -2.64 -7.43 -11.20
N ALA A 294 -3.64 -6.70 -11.73
CA ALA A 294 -4.92 -6.50 -11.07
C ALA A 294 -5.72 -7.81 -10.95
N VAL A 295 -5.82 -8.58 -12.03
CA VAL A 295 -6.52 -9.88 -12.03
C VAL A 295 -5.82 -10.86 -11.09
N TYR A 296 -4.50 -11.00 -11.19
CA TYR A 296 -3.72 -11.86 -10.32
C TYR A 296 -3.81 -11.44 -8.85
N GLY A 297 -3.72 -10.12 -8.58
CA GLY A 297 -3.87 -9.56 -7.24
C GLY A 297 -5.24 -9.84 -6.63
N SER A 298 -6.30 -9.82 -7.44
CA SER A 298 -7.65 -10.18 -7.00
C SER A 298 -7.75 -11.63 -6.55
N PHE A 299 -7.15 -12.57 -7.31
CA PHE A 299 -7.08 -13.98 -6.89
C PHE A 299 -6.26 -14.17 -5.63
N CYS A 300 -5.09 -13.53 -5.53
CA CYS A 300 -4.25 -13.58 -4.34
C CYS A 300 -4.97 -13.00 -3.11
N TYR A 301 -5.70 -11.91 -3.29
CA TYR A 301 -6.49 -11.29 -2.23
C TYR A 301 -7.60 -12.23 -1.72
N ILE A 302 -8.37 -12.86 -2.62
CA ILE A 302 -9.40 -13.84 -2.26
C ILE A 302 -8.78 -15.00 -1.47
N PHE A 303 -7.61 -15.49 -1.90
CA PHE A 303 -6.89 -16.56 -1.21
C PHE A 303 -6.45 -16.14 0.21
N VAL A 304 -5.82 -14.98 0.37
CA VAL A 304 -5.38 -14.48 1.70
C VAL A 304 -6.58 -14.22 2.60
N ARG A 305 -7.67 -13.65 2.06
CA ARG A 305 -8.90 -13.42 2.78
C ARG A 305 -9.56 -14.74 3.23
N PHE A 306 -9.55 -15.76 2.36
CA PHE A 306 -10.05 -17.09 2.71
C PHE A 306 -9.25 -17.72 3.85
N PHE A 307 -7.94 -17.59 3.82
CA PHE A 307 -7.08 -18.07 4.89
C PHE A 307 -7.33 -17.35 6.22
N ALA A 308 -7.50 -16.02 6.18
CA ALA A 308 -7.87 -15.24 7.35
C ALA A 308 -9.26 -15.63 7.89
N PHE A 309 -10.23 -15.86 7.01
CA PHE A 309 -11.54 -16.37 7.39
C PHE A 309 -11.43 -17.74 8.04
N LEU A 310 -10.69 -18.67 7.45
CA LEU A 310 -10.51 -20.03 7.97
C LEU A 310 -9.88 -20.00 9.36
N LEU A 311 -8.86 -19.16 9.57
CA LEU A 311 -8.22 -18.97 10.87
C LEU A 311 -9.25 -18.52 11.93
N LEU A 312 -10.03 -17.48 11.63
CA LEU A 312 -11.04 -16.95 12.54
C LEU A 312 -12.18 -17.94 12.77
N TRP A 313 -12.63 -18.60 11.72
CA TRP A 313 -13.71 -19.60 11.79
C TRP A 313 -13.33 -20.81 12.61
N CYS A 314 -12.14 -21.38 12.40
CA CYS A 314 -11.65 -22.49 13.21
C CYS A 314 -11.52 -22.09 14.69
N THR A 315 -10.96 -20.90 14.96
CA THR A 315 -10.83 -20.41 16.33
C THR A 315 -12.20 -20.25 16.99
N HIS A 316 -13.18 -19.67 16.28
CA HIS A 316 -14.55 -19.51 16.78
C HIS A 316 -15.24 -20.86 17.02
N LEU A 317 -15.06 -21.82 16.09
CA LEU A 317 -15.63 -23.16 16.19
C LEU A 317 -15.16 -23.90 17.45
N PHE A 318 -13.84 -23.88 17.74
CA PHE A 318 -13.31 -24.53 18.94
C PHE A 318 -13.69 -23.80 20.23
N LEU A 319 -13.83 -22.49 20.23
CA LEU A 319 -14.36 -21.74 21.37
C LEU A 319 -15.84 -22.08 21.64
N GLN A 320 -16.63 -22.30 20.59
CA GLN A 320 -18.03 -22.68 20.69
C GLN A 320 -18.23 -24.06 21.36
N LEU A 321 -17.26 -24.97 21.23
CA LEU A 321 -17.32 -26.29 21.92
C LEU A 321 -17.22 -26.16 23.43
N GLY A 322 -16.53 -25.12 23.93
CA GLY A 322 -16.29 -24.92 25.36
C GLY A 322 -17.13 -23.83 26.02
N LEU A 323 -17.68 -22.91 25.24
CA LEU A 323 -18.40 -21.73 25.74
C LEU A 323 -19.87 -21.79 25.30
N ASN A 324 -20.78 -21.29 26.14
CA ASN A 324 -22.19 -21.21 25.78
C ASN A 324 -22.39 -20.27 24.57
N ASP A 325 -23.12 -20.75 23.55
CA ASP A 325 -23.38 -20.04 22.28
C ASP A 325 -23.88 -18.61 22.49
N LYS A 326 -24.81 -18.40 23.42
CA LYS A 326 -25.36 -17.07 23.71
C LYS A 326 -24.31 -16.10 24.23
N LYS A 327 -23.41 -16.60 25.09
CA LYS A 327 -22.33 -15.80 25.67
C LYS A 327 -21.25 -15.49 24.64
N LEU A 328 -20.89 -16.46 23.80
CA LEU A 328 -19.94 -16.27 22.73
C LEU A 328 -20.45 -15.26 21.69
N ALA A 329 -21.73 -15.34 21.29
CA ALA A 329 -22.34 -14.43 20.35
C ALA A 329 -22.35 -12.96 20.82
N VAL A 330 -22.44 -12.73 22.13
CA VAL A 330 -22.34 -11.37 22.72
C VAL A 330 -20.91 -10.84 22.68
N ILE A 331 -19.92 -11.69 22.98
CA ILE A 331 -18.51 -11.29 23.06
C ILE A 331 -17.89 -11.22 21.65
N TRP A 332 -18.12 -12.22 20.83
CA TRP A 332 -17.57 -12.33 19.49
C TRP A 332 -18.58 -13.01 18.55
N PRO A 333 -19.32 -12.24 17.76
CA PRO A 333 -20.19 -12.78 16.71
C PRO A 333 -19.41 -13.62 15.71
N GLY A 334 -19.97 -14.74 15.26
CA GLY A 334 -19.31 -15.68 14.35
C GLY A 334 -18.82 -15.00 13.06
N PRO A 335 -17.58 -15.25 12.61
CA PRO A 335 -17.04 -14.69 11.38
C PRO A 335 -17.73 -15.28 10.16
N THR A 336 -17.95 -14.44 9.14
CA THR A 336 -18.40 -14.87 7.82
C THR A 336 -17.32 -14.49 6.78
N PHE A 337 -17.33 -15.14 5.61
CA PHE A 337 -16.35 -14.82 4.58
C PHE A 337 -16.41 -13.36 4.14
N THR A 338 -17.59 -12.77 4.08
CA THR A 338 -17.79 -11.36 3.71
C THR A 338 -17.54 -10.41 4.87
N LYS A 339 -17.80 -10.83 6.11
CA LYS A 339 -17.54 -10.06 7.33
C LYS A 339 -16.64 -10.87 8.26
N LEU A 340 -15.33 -10.61 8.20
CA LEU A 340 -14.36 -11.30 9.04
C LEU A 340 -14.55 -10.98 10.53
N VAL A 341 -14.90 -9.74 10.82
CA VAL A 341 -15.15 -9.25 12.18
C VAL A 341 -16.41 -8.39 12.17
N ASP A 342 -17.35 -8.71 13.04
CA ASP A 342 -18.53 -7.88 13.29
C ASP A 342 -18.40 -7.20 14.65
N THR A 343 -19.03 -6.05 14.81
CA THR A 343 -19.01 -5.31 16.09
C THR A 343 -19.90 -6.02 17.10
N PRO A 344 -19.40 -6.30 18.31
CA PRO A 344 -20.21 -6.88 19.39
C PRO A 344 -21.41 -6.00 19.75
N ASP A 345 -22.49 -6.61 20.24
CA ASP A 345 -23.64 -5.85 20.75
C ASP A 345 -23.40 -5.44 22.22
N TRP A 346 -22.78 -4.27 22.39
CA TRP A 346 -22.42 -3.70 23.68
C TRP A 346 -23.63 -3.46 24.60
N SER A 347 -24.84 -3.36 24.04
CA SER A 347 -26.05 -3.04 24.80
C SER A 347 -26.60 -4.19 25.64
N SER A 348 -26.28 -5.43 25.24
CA SER A 348 -26.70 -6.66 25.91
C SER A 348 -25.63 -7.26 26.81
N ALA A 349 -24.39 -6.71 26.81
CA ALA A 349 -23.24 -7.24 27.52
C ALA A 349 -23.12 -6.72 28.94
N ASN A 350 -22.79 -7.61 29.88
CA ASN A 350 -22.38 -7.24 31.22
C ASN A 350 -20.96 -6.63 31.22
N TRP A 351 -20.56 -5.91 32.29
CA TRP A 351 -19.26 -5.25 32.35
C TRP A 351 -18.04 -6.19 32.11
N PRO A 352 -17.99 -7.46 32.61
CA PRO A 352 -16.89 -8.36 32.28
C PRO A 352 -16.91 -8.83 30.82
N GLU A 353 -18.10 -9.04 30.25
CA GLU A 353 -18.27 -9.40 28.84
C GLU A 353 -17.84 -8.26 27.92
N THR A 354 -18.12 -7.02 28.30
CA THR A 354 -17.68 -5.82 27.56
C THR A 354 -16.15 -5.72 27.54
N ILE A 355 -15.48 -5.89 28.70
CA ILE A 355 -14.01 -5.88 28.77
C ILE A 355 -13.42 -7.02 27.94
N ALA A 356 -13.95 -8.24 28.07
CA ALA A 356 -13.52 -9.38 27.29
C ALA A 356 -13.69 -9.14 25.78
N ALA A 357 -14.84 -8.60 25.36
CA ALA A 357 -15.09 -8.27 23.97
C ALA A 357 -14.11 -7.23 23.42
N VAL A 358 -13.76 -6.18 24.17
CA VAL A 358 -12.74 -5.19 23.77
C VAL A 358 -11.37 -5.84 23.58
N ILE A 359 -10.94 -6.67 24.54
CA ILE A 359 -9.64 -7.35 24.49
C ILE A 359 -9.58 -8.33 23.30
N ILE A 360 -10.66 -9.06 23.04
CA ILE A 360 -10.74 -10.01 21.91
C ILE A 360 -10.82 -9.27 20.57
N TYR A 361 -11.49 -8.11 20.53
CA TYR A 361 -11.63 -7.33 19.30
C TYR A 361 -10.29 -6.83 18.75
N LEU A 362 -9.30 -6.53 19.61
CA LEU A 362 -7.97 -6.06 19.18
C LEU A 362 -7.23 -7.07 18.28
N PRO A 363 -7.00 -8.34 18.67
CA PRO A 363 -6.36 -9.31 17.78
C PRO A 363 -7.20 -9.63 16.55
N LEU A 364 -8.53 -9.61 16.64
CA LEU A 364 -9.39 -9.79 15.47
C LEU A 364 -9.21 -8.65 14.47
N LEU A 365 -9.16 -7.41 14.96
CA LEU A 365 -8.87 -6.23 14.13
C LEU A 365 -7.47 -6.32 13.51
N ALA A 366 -6.47 -6.81 14.25
CA ALA A 366 -5.13 -7.01 13.72
C ALA A 366 -5.11 -7.99 12.53
N VAL A 367 -5.91 -9.06 12.55
CA VAL A 367 -6.07 -9.98 11.39
C VAL A 367 -6.66 -9.24 10.19
N VAL A 368 -7.68 -8.40 10.39
CA VAL A 368 -8.26 -7.59 9.29
C VAL A 368 -7.24 -6.60 8.74
N ILE A 369 -6.50 -5.90 9.62
CA ILE A 369 -5.44 -4.98 9.21
C ILE A 369 -4.35 -5.73 8.43
N LEU A 370 -4.00 -6.96 8.82
CA LEU A 370 -3.02 -7.77 8.09
C LEU A 370 -3.49 -8.11 6.67
N VAL A 371 -4.77 -8.41 6.47
CA VAL A 371 -5.35 -8.61 5.13
C VAL A 371 -5.27 -7.33 4.28
N VAL A 372 -5.54 -6.17 4.87
CA VAL A 372 -5.39 -4.88 4.18
C VAL A 372 -3.91 -4.58 3.88
N SER A 373 -3.02 -4.90 4.83
CA SER A 373 -1.56 -4.74 4.66
C SER A 373 -1.01 -5.58 3.51
N PHE A 374 -1.57 -6.77 3.31
CA PHE A 374 -1.23 -7.58 2.14
C PHE A 374 -1.60 -6.88 0.82
N ILE A 375 -2.78 -6.24 0.74
CA ILE A 375 -3.19 -5.50 -0.46
C ILE A 375 -2.19 -4.37 -0.77
N ILE A 376 -1.79 -3.60 0.25
CA ILE A 376 -0.83 -2.50 0.11
C ILE A 376 0.54 -3.03 -0.34
N SER A 377 1.05 -4.08 0.34
CA SER A 377 2.31 -4.72 -0.02
C SER A 377 2.29 -5.27 -1.44
N PHE A 378 1.18 -5.90 -1.84
CA PHE A 378 1.00 -6.42 -3.19
C PHE A 378 0.99 -5.29 -4.23
N TYR A 379 0.24 -4.22 -3.97
CA TYR A 379 0.12 -3.07 -4.86
C TYR A 379 1.50 -2.44 -5.16
N PHE A 380 2.26 -2.09 -4.13
CA PHE A 380 3.57 -1.48 -4.33
C PHE A 380 4.58 -2.46 -4.96
N SER A 381 4.58 -3.73 -4.57
CA SER A 381 5.45 -4.75 -5.16
C SER A 381 5.12 -5.02 -6.63
N ALA A 382 3.84 -5.08 -7.00
CA ALA A 382 3.40 -5.28 -8.38
C ALA A 382 3.84 -4.11 -9.27
N ASN A 383 3.61 -2.87 -8.82
CA ASN A 383 3.98 -1.68 -9.56
C ASN A 383 5.50 -1.55 -9.72
N THR A 384 6.30 -1.98 -8.72
CA THR A 384 7.76 -2.04 -8.83
C THR A 384 8.21 -3.04 -9.90
N ILE A 385 7.59 -4.21 -9.97
CA ILE A 385 7.87 -5.18 -11.04
C ILE A 385 7.46 -4.60 -12.39
N ILE A 386 6.26 -4.01 -12.51
CA ILE A 386 5.80 -3.38 -13.76
C ILE A 386 6.78 -2.31 -14.21
N TYR A 387 7.25 -1.46 -13.29
CA TYR A 387 8.24 -0.43 -13.58
C TYR A 387 9.52 -1.03 -14.16
N SER A 388 10.11 -2.03 -13.51
CA SER A 388 11.33 -2.67 -13.98
C SER A 388 11.17 -3.36 -15.35
N LEU A 389 9.99 -3.96 -15.61
CA LEU A 389 9.67 -4.55 -16.90
C LEU A 389 9.52 -3.51 -18.01
N MET A 390 8.93 -2.35 -17.69
CA MET A 390 8.80 -1.22 -18.63
C MET A 390 10.17 -0.60 -18.91
N ARG A 391 11.00 -0.35 -17.87
CA ARG A 391 12.37 0.13 -17.97
C ARG A 391 13.20 -0.75 -18.91
N LYS A 392 13.18 -2.07 -18.70
CA LYS A 392 13.86 -3.02 -19.60
C LYS A 392 13.37 -2.95 -21.05
N LYS A 393 12.09 -2.67 -21.28
CA LYS A 393 11.50 -2.65 -22.62
C LYS A 393 11.62 -1.32 -23.35
N VAL A 394 11.77 -0.22 -22.64
CA VAL A 394 11.90 1.14 -23.21
C VAL A 394 13.37 1.54 -23.27
N ASP A 395 14.09 1.45 -22.14
CA ASP A 395 15.49 1.91 -22.02
C ASP A 395 16.52 0.82 -22.31
N ASN A 396 16.06 -0.43 -22.47
CA ASN A 396 16.89 -1.62 -22.71
C ASN A 396 17.92 -1.92 -21.59
N THR A 397 17.70 -1.37 -20.39
CA THR A 397 18.56 -1.57 -19.21
C THR A 397 18.42 -2.96 -18.61
N ALA A 398 19.46 -3.45 -17.93
CA ALA A 398 19.39 -4.72 -17.21
C ALA A 398 18.36 -4.64 -16.06
N LEU A 399 17.76 -5.79 -15.69
CA LEU A 399 16.81 -5.82 -14.56
C LEU A 399 17.54 -5.75 -13.22
N GLU A 400 18.80 -6.15 -13.19
CA GLU A 400 19.67 -6.21 -12.03
C GLU A 400 20.23 -4.84 -11.63
N ASP A 401 20.18 -3.87 -12.56
CA ASP A 401 20.66 -2.51 -12.37
C ASP A 401 19.70 -1.69 -11.50
N VAL A 402 19.99 -1.59 -10.21
CA VAL A 402 19.26 -0.83 -9.19
C VAL A 402 20.22 0.11 -8.50
N TYR A 403 19.82 1.35 -8.30
CA TYR A 403 20.59 2.34 -7.55
C TYR A 403 21.06 1.81 -6.20
N SER A 404 22.39 1.88 -5.94
CA SER A 404 23.00 1.54 -4.67
C SER A 404 23.65 2.80 -4.08
N PRO A 405 23.28 3.24 -2.85
CA PRO A 405 23.84 4.44 -2.25
C PRO A 405 25.34 4.33 -1.89
N PHE A 406 25.93 3.16 -2.07
CA PHE A 406 27.34 2.90 -1.77
C PHE A 406 28.24 2.84 -3.02
N GLU A 407 27.66 2.80 -4.23
CA GLU A 407 28.43 2.76 -5.48
C GLU A 407 28.95 4.14 -5.93
N ASP A 408 28.34 5.23 -5.44
CA ASP A 408 28.72 6.60 -5.86
C ASP A 408 30.04 7.09 -5.23
N VAL A 409 30.68 6.32 -4.34
CA VAL A 409 31.92 6.72 -3.66
C VAL A 409 33.18 6.18 -4.36
N ASP A 410 33.06 5.14 -5.21
CA ASP A 410 34.22 4.41 -5.75
C ASP A 410 34.35 4.38 -7.28
N THR A 411 33.53 5.10 -8.03
CA THR A 411 33.64 5.03 -9.50
C THR A 411 33.57 6.41 -10.17
N GLU A 412 34.53 7.26 -9.90
CA GLU A 412 35.13 8.06 -10.97
C GLU A 412 36.44 7.40 -11.36
N PRO A 413 36.49 6.61 -12.42
CA PRO A 413 37.75 6.40 -13.11
C PRO A 413 38.09 7.74 -13.76
N THR A 414 39.03 8.47 -13.19
CA THR A 414 39.76 9.49 -13.92
C THR A 414 40.46 8.80 -15.09
N VAL A 415 39.69 8.56 -16.17
CA VAL A 415 40.27 8.30 -17.47
C VAL A 415 40.85 9.65 -17.91
N PHE A 416 42.11 9.85 -17.59
CA PHE A 416 42.89 10.77 -18.38
C PHE A 416 42.91 10.18 -19.78
N GLU A 417 42.06 10.68 -20.67
CA GLU A 417 42.27 10.50 -22.10
C GLU A 417 43.66 11.06 -22.40
N GLN A 418 44.62 10.16 -22.58
CA GLN A 418 45.83 10.50 -23.28
C GLN A 418 45.41 10.83 -24.71
N ASP A 419 45.33 12.13 -24.97
CA ASP A 419 45.23 12.68 -26.29
C ASP A 419 46.53 12.26 -27.03
N ASP A 420 46.44 11.22 -27.87
CA ASP A 420 47.49 10.84 -28.80
C ASP A 420 47.56 11.90 -29.91
N THR A 421 48.07 13.07 -29.56
CA THR A 421 48.54 14.04 -30.56
C THR A 421 49.94 13.62 -31.02
N GLU A 422 49.99 13.21 -32.29
CA GLU A 422 51.23 12.99 -33.03
C GLU A 422 52.19 14.15 -32.87
N PRO A 423 53.51 13.91 -32.74
CA PRO A 423 54.48 14.99 -32.61
C PRO A 423 54.61 15.72 -33.94
N THR A 424 54.09 16.91 -34.04
CA THR A 424 54.46 17.87 -35.10
C THR A 424 55.88 18.29 -34.90
N VAL A 425 56.71 17.94 -35.86
CA VAL A 425 58.09 18.42 -36.02
C VAL A 425 58.06 19.92 -36.25
N PHE A 426 58.49 20.71 -35.23
CA PHE A 426 58.84 22.11 -35.40
C PHE A 426 60.29 22.26 -35.79
N GLU A 427 60.52 22.84 -37.00
CA GLU A 427 61.80 23.32 -37.49
C GLU A 427 62.40 24.34 -36.52
N GLN A 428 63.64 24.12 -36.13
CA GLN A 428 64.44 25.06 -35.35
C GLN A 428 64.80 26.28 -36.20
N ASP A 429 64.34 27.46 -35.78
CA ASP A 429 64.89 28.72 -36.22
C ASP A 429 65.77 29.32 -35.13
N ASP A 430 67.06 29.50 -35.50
CA ASP A 430 68.12 30.08 -34.70
C ASP A 430 67.84 31.56 -34.34
N THR A 431 67.58 31.86 -33.10
CA THR A 431 67.84 33.23 -32.56
C THR A 431 68.33 33.13 -31.11
N GLY A 432 69.45 33.78 -30.90
CA GLY A 432 70.33 33.66 -29.72
C GLY A 432 69.81 34.15 -28.37
N PRO A 433 70.62 33.98 -27.33
CA PRO A 433 70.20 34.01 -25.93
C PRO A 433 70.01 35.42 -25.38
N THR A 434 68.83 35.72 -24.82
CA THR A 434 68.59 36.85 -23.97
C THR A 434 68.70 36.39 -22.49
N VAL A 435 69.68 36.96 -21.82
CA VAL A 435 69.92 36.89 -20.39
C VAL A 435 68.76 37.53 -19.65
N PHE A 436 68.08 36.81 -18.77
CA PHE A 436 67.23 37.37 -17.72
C PHE A 436 67.88 37.13 -16.33
N GLU A 437 68.05 38.22 -15.64
CA GLU A 437 68.54 38.34 -14.26
C GLU A 437 67.58 37.59 -13.30
N GLN A 438 68.23 36.83 -12.40
CA GLN A 438 67.56 36.24 -11.24
C GLN A 438 67.36 37.30 -10.16
N GLU A 439 66.16 37.55 -9.77
CA GLU A 439 65.80 38.30 -8.59
C GLU A 439 65.56 37.32 -7.45
N ASP A 440 66.45 37.38 -6.42
CA ASP A 440 66.40 36.58 -5.21
C ASP A 440 65.18 36.92 -4.36
N THR A 441 64.21 35.99 -4.21
CA THR A 441 63.21 36.07 -3.16
C THR A 441 63.43 34.94 -2.15
N GLU A 442 63.68 35.33 -0.90
CA GLU A 442 63.90 34.45 0.25
C GLU A 442 62.69 33.57 0.56
N PRO A 443 62.90 32.34 1.06
CA PRO A 443 61.81 31.45 1.45
C PRO A 443 61.21 31.84 2.80
N ALA A 444 59.91 32.07 2.87
CA ALA A 444 59.19 32.25 4.12
C ALA A 444 59.12 30.92 4.89
N VAL A 445 59.68 30.96 6.11
CA VAL A 445 59.64 29.88 7.09
C VAL A 445 58.23 29.81 7.67
N PHE A 446 57.53 28.71 7.43
CA PHE A 446 56.34 28.37 8.20
C PHE A 446 56.74 27.58 9.43
N GLU A 447 56.55 28.17 10.62
CA GLU A 447 56.65 27.52 11.93
C GLU A 447 55.52 26.50 12.04
N GLN A 448 55.88 25.22 12.22
CA GLN A 448 54.96 24.15 12.62
C GLN A 448 54.80 24.21 14.14
N ASP A 449 53.59 24.54 14.57
CA ASP A 449 53.16 24.41 15.95
C ASP A 449 52.98 22.92 16.28
N VAL A 450 53.87 22.39 17.11
CA VAL A 450 53.87 21.03 17.61
C VAL A 450 52.95 20.99 18.83
N THR A 451 51.72 20.52 18.63
CA THR A 451 50.86 20.13 19.75
C THR A 451 51.19 18.71 20.18
N GLU A 452 51.60 18.57 21.44
CA GLU A 452 51.92 17.31 22.12
C GLU A 452 50.71 16.38 22.18
N PRO A 453 50.88 15.04 22.08
CA PRO A 453 49.81 14.08 22.26
C PRO A 453 49.52 13.90 23.76
N THR A 454 48.29 14.17 24.16
CA THR A 454 47.76 13.78 25.47
C THR A 454 47.63 12.26 25.56
N VAL A 455 48.37 11.70 26.49
CA VAL A 455 48.34 10.30 26.93
C VAL A 455 47.01 10.10 27.67
N PHE A 456 46.13 9.24 27.16
CA PHE A 456 45.04 8.69 27.94
C PHE A 456 45.55 7.46 28.70
N GLU A 457 45.54 7.56 30.01
CA GLU A 457 45.75 6.46 30.95
C GLU A 457 44.64 5.43 30.79
N GLN A 458 45.02 4.19 30.48
CA GLN A 458 44.14 3.04 30.54
C GLN A 458 43.99 2.60 32.00
N GLU A 459 42.82 2.71 32.53
CA GLU A 459 42.44 2.15 33.81
C GLU A 459 42.19 0.64 33.61
N ASP A 460 43.04 -0.18 34.19
CA ASP A 460 42.96 -1.63 34.22
C ASP A 460 41.75 -2.06 35.06
N THR A 461 40.70 -2.54 34.41
CA THR A 461 39.63 -3.31 35.07
C THR A 461 39.91 -4.79 34.87
N GLU A 462 40.22 -5.47 35.97
CA GLU A 462 40.37 -6.92 36.05
C GLU A 462 39.10 -7.68 35.61
N PRO A 463 39.23 -8.84 34.93
CA PRO A 463 38.10 -9.66 34.58
C PRO A 463 37.66 -10.50 35.79
N SER A 464 36.40 -10.30 36.21
CA SER A 464 35.74 -11.17 37.17
C SER A 464 35.52 -12.58 36.57
N VAL A 465 36.12 -13.53 37.23
CA VAL A 465 35.99 -14.99 36.99
C VAL A 465 34.55 -15.37 37.28
N PHE A 466 33.78 -15.79 36.27
CA PHE A 466 32.56 -16.54 36.46
C PHE A 466 32.91 -18.03 36.48
N GLU A 467 32.74 -18.63 37.67
CA GLU A 467 32.86 -20.04 37.98
C GLU A 467 31.87 -20.85 37.12
N LYS A 468 32.40 -21.82 36.38
CA LYS A 468 31.64 -22.83 35.66
C LYS A 468 31.18 -23.90 36.63
N ASP A 469 29.89 -23.95 36.90
CA ASP A 469 29.26 -25.14 37.47
C ASP A 469 29.14 -26.25 36.41
N VAL A 470 29.93 -27.28 36.63
CA VAL A 470 29.95 -28.51 35.87
C VAL A 470 28.88 -29.40 36.50
N THR A 471 27.79 -29.64 35.83
CA THR A 471 26.90 -30.77 36.12
C THR A 471 27.05 -31.81 35.02
N GLU A 472 27.61 -32.95 35.42
CA GLU A 472 27.79 -34.17 34.62
C GLU A 472 26.46 -34.78 34.19
N PRO A 473 26.45 -35.54 33.08
CA PRO A 473 25.25 -36.19 32.56
C PRO A 473 25.03 -37.54 33.25
N ILE A 474 23.82 -37.77 33.72
CA ILE A 474 23.38 -39.09 34.20
C ILE A 474 23.04 -39.97 33.00
N VAL A 475 23.86 -40.99 32.83
CA VAL A 475 23.62 -42.14 31.96
C VAL A 475 22.67 -43.10 32.68
N THR A 476 21.59 -43.48 32.02
CA THR A 476 20.88 -44.75 32.32
C THR A 476 20.33 -45.33 31.03
N GLU A 477 20.94 -46.42 30.62
CA GLU A 477 20.46 -47.50 29.78
C GLU A 477 19.95 -48.63 30.72
N PRO A 478 19.39 -49.75 30.21
CA PRO A 478 18.37 -50.02 29.21
C PRO A 478 17.19 -50.88 29.68
N GLU A 479 16.30 -51.14 28.74
CA GLU A 479 15.27 -52.17 28.57
C GLU A 479 15.33 -53.44 29.47
N PRO A 480 14.20 -54.22 29.73
CA PRO A 480 13.69 -55.11 28.68
C PRO A 480 12.15 -55.29 28.61
N GLU A 481 11.67 -55.38 27.39
CA GLU A 481 10.98 -56.47 26.71
C GLU A 481 9.91 -57.32 27.48
N GLN A 482 8.86 -57.65 26.73
CA GLN A 482 7.82 -58.70 26.86
C GLN A 482 6.43 -58.18 27.27
N THR A 483 5.31 -58.50 26.64
CA THR A 483 4.87 -59.57 25.76
C THR A 483 3.46 -59.24 25.26
N GLN A 484 3.17 -59.53 24.02
CA GLN A 484 1.79 -59.77 23.54
C GLN A 484 1.20 -61.03 24.11
N PRO A 485 -0.13 -61.20 24.17
CA PRO A 485 -0.80 -61.94 23.11
C PRO A 485 -2.25 -61.47 22.77
N LYS A 486 -2.54 -61.37 21.50
CA LYS A 486 -3.44 -62.18 20.64
C LYS A 486 -4.78 -62.69 21.23
N THR A 487 -5.77 -62.46 20.42
CA THR A 487 -6.91 -63.30 19.96
C THR A 487 -8.26 -62.78 20.43
N LYS A 488 -9.30 -62.73 19.67
CA LYS A 488 -9.96 -63.42 18.58
C LYS A 488 -11.34 -62.82 18.35
N LYS A 489 -11.69 -62.58 17.10
CA LYS A 489 -12.86 -63.06 16.36
C LYS A 489 -14.20 -63.30 17.09
N LYS A 490 -15.26 -62.68 16.49
CA LYS A 490 -16.45 -63.31 15.87
C LYS A 490 -17.59 -62.29 15.82
N LYS A 491 -18.09 -61.90 14.64
CA LYS A 491 -19.01 -62.54 13.70
C LYS A 491 -20.49 -62.48 14.11
N LYS A 492 -21.25 -61.92 13.15
CA LYS A 492 -22.68 -62.22 12.79
C LYS A 492 -23.76 -61.59 13.66
N SER A 493 -24.90 -61.14 13.16
CA SER A 493 -25.65 -61.34 11.92
C SER A 493 -26.94 -60.51 12.00
N LYS A 494 -27.30 -59.95 10.84
CA LYS A 494 -28.60 -60.13 10.21
C LYS A 494 -29.93 -59.83 10.95
N LYS A 495 -30.69 -59.02 10.25
CA LYS A 495 -32.10 -59.14 9.81
C LYS A 495 -32.94 -57.97 10.30
N LYS A 496 -33.48 -57.17 9.37
CA LYS A 496 -34.58 -57.36 8.43
C LYS A 496 -35.94 -56.97 9.02
N LYS A 497 -36.61 -56.14 8.28
CA LYS A 497 -38.04 -55.94 8.04
C LYS A 497 -38.60 -54.65 8.59
N LYS A 498 -39.03 -53.72 7.71
CA LYS A 498 -40.22 -53.71 6.85
C LYS A 498 -41.45 -53.26 7.64
N SER A 499 -41.94 -52.07 7.36
CA SER A 499 -43.29 -51.88 6.84
C SER A 499 -43.68 -50.39 6.88
N GLU A 500 -43.92 -49.83 5.72
CA GLU A 500 -45.01 -48.87 5.48
C GLU A 500 -46.35 -49.51 5.84
N PRO A 501 -47.50 -48.80 5.94
CA PRO A 501 -48.00 -47.86 4.97
C PRO A 501 -48.84 -46.66 5.51
N GLU A 502 -48.99 -45.63 4.64
CA GLU A 502 -50.22 -44.98 4.17
C GLU A 502 -51.37 -44.67 5.13
N THR A 503 -51.80 -43.42 5.06
CA THR A 503 -53.16 -42.92 4.65
C THR A 503 -53.18 -41.42 4.92
N GLU A 504 -53.32 -40.56 3.92
CA GLU A 504 -54.57 -40.05 3.29
C GLU A 504 -55.59 -39.43 4.26
N SER A 505 -55.84 -38.20 4.05
CA SER A 505 -57.09 -37.49 3.73
C SER A 505 -57.04 -36.08 4.28
N ASP A 506 -57.09 -35.11 3.49
CA ASP A 506 -58.26 -34.44 2.87
C ASP A 506 -58.80 -33.25 3.66
N MET A 507 -58.93 -32.21 2.89
CA MET A 507 -59.99 -31.21 2.81
C MET A 507 -60.05 -30.03 3.78
N SER A 508 -59.94 -28.92 3.17
CA SER A 508 -60.90 -27.85 2.81
C SER A 508 -60.70 -26.55 3.59
N SER A 509 -60.37 -25.53 2.88
CA SER A 509 -61.20 -24.44 2.37
C SER A 509 -61.66 -23.38 3.38
N SER A 510 -61.57 -22.22 2.85
CA SER A 510 -62.33 -20.94 2.99
C SER A 510 -61.61 -19.86 3.75
N GLU A 511 -61.21 -18.83 3.05
CA GLU A 511 -61.94 -17.60 2.67
C GLU A 511 -62.04 -16.55 3.78
N GLU A 512 -61.64 -15.35 3.34
CA GLU A 512 -62.12 -14.01 3.68
C GLU A 512 -61.76 -13.41 5.05
N GLN A 513 -60.93 -12.42 5.11
CA GLN A 513 -61.17 -10.96 4.98
C GLN A 513 -59.83 -10.23 5.04
#